data_29c7faf844b8d30214ee8549c112ba57
#
_entry.id   29c7faf844b8d30214ee8549c112ba57
#
_cell.length_a   1.000
_cell.length_b   1.000
_cell.length_c   1.000
_cell.angle_alpha   90.00
_cell.angle_beta   90.00
_cell.angle_gamma   90.00
#
_symmetry.space_group_name_H-M   'P 1'
#
loop_
_entity.id
_entity.type
_entity.pdbx_description
1 polymer ?
#
loop_
_entity_poly.entity_id
_entity_poly.type
_entity_poly.pdbx_seq_one_letter_code
_entity_poly.pdbx_strand_id
1 'polypeptide(L)'
;TAEMAAAVCKLMSNLDLIYAARKITVTAHCNTTIGLPGTLSCRLQPNHTTDDPEGITASVLEGLSFGAGDAVIGLNPVTGWAEQARKILRRFQEIKEHWAIPTQICVLAHVTAQMKAVEAGAPCDLIFQSIAGSQKGNEAFGFNAQTIADAQALMLQKGTAEGPNVLYFETGQGSELSSGAHFDTDQVTMEARCYGFARHFSPFLVNTVVGFI
;
A
#
# COMPACT_ATOMS: atom_id res chain seq x y z
N THR A 1 9.00 6.35 21.12
CA THR A 1 8.06 7.10 20.27
C THR A 1 8.59 7.24 18.84
N ALA A 2 7.74 7.64 17.92
CA ALA A 2 8.13 7.91 16.52
C ALA A 2 9.22 8.99 16.45
N GLU A 3 9.10 10.05 17.26
CA GLU A 3 10.08 11.14 17.34
C GLU A 3 11.44 10.66 17.83
N MET A 4 11.48 9.78 18.82
CA MET A 4 12.73 9.18 19.31
C MET A 4 13.39 8.30 18.23
N ALA A 5 12.60 7.46 17.53
CA ALA A 5 13.10 6.65 16.45
C ALA A 5 13.69 7.52 15.33
N ALA A 6 12.97 8.57 14.91
CA ALA A 6 13.44 9.52 13.91
C ALA A 6 14.74 10.23 14.34
N ALA A 7 14.80 10.70 15.59
CA ALA A 7 15.99 11.37 16.11
C ALA A 7 17.21 10.43 16.10
N VAL A 8 17.05 9.18 16.52
CA VAL A 8 18.12 8.17 16.47
C VAL A 8 18.54 7.89 15.03
N CYS A 9 17.59 7.66 14.12
CA CYS A 9 17.91 7.39 12.71
C CYS A 9 18.71 8.51 12.04
N LYS A 10 18.41 9.78 12.39
CA LYS A 10 19.15 10.94 11.87
C LYS A 10 20.62 11.01 12.35
N LEU A 11 20.94 10.38 13.47
CA LEU A 11 22.31 10.31 14.01
C LEU A 11 23.08 9.08 13.54
N MET A 12 22.41 8.09 12.96
CA MET A 12 23.02 6.85 12.53
C MET A 12 23.76 7.02 11.20
N SER A 13 24.90 6.38 11.08
CA SER A 13 25.58 6.22 9.79
C SER A 13 24.80 5.23 8.90
N ASN A 14 25.10 5.21 7.61
CA ASN A 14 24.51 4.21 6.69
C ASN A 14 24.76 2.77 7.17
N LEU A 15 25.92 2.51 7.74
CA LEU A 15 26.26 1.16 8.25
C LEU A 15 25.39 0.81 9.48
N ASP A 16 25.16 1.76 10.37
CA ASP A 16 24.28 1.56 11.54
C ASP A 16 22.85 1.28 11.10
N LEU A 17 22.36 2.02 10.10
CA LEU A 17 21.02 1.79 9.51
C LEU A 17 20.91 0.40 8.88
N ILE A 18 21.93 -0.05 8.15
CA ILE A 18 21.99 -1.40 7.58
C ILE A 18 21.95 -2.46 8.70
N TYR A 19 22.74 -2.27 9.76
CA TYR A 19 22.74 -3.18 10.89
C TYR A 19 21.40 -3.22 11.63
N ALA A 20 20.75 -2.07 11.80
CA ALA A 20 19.42 -2.01 12.41
C ALA A 20 18.39 -2.72 11.51
N ALA A 21 18.37 -2.41 10.21
CA ALA A 21 17.45 -3.04 9.25
C ALA A 21 17.61 -4.56 9.20
N ARG A 22 18.83 -5.06 9.27
CA ARG A 22 19.13 -6.51 9.28
C ARG A 22 18.51 -7.26 10.48
N LYS A 23 18.20 -6.56 11.58
CA LYS A 23 17.58 -7.14 12.76
C LYS A 23 16.05 -7.17 12.69
N ILE A 24 15.45 -6.53 11.69
CA ILE A 24 14.01 -6.52 11.50
C ILE A 24 13.60 -7.85 10.87
N THR A 25 12.73 -8.58 11.57
CA THR A 25 12.25 -9.91 11.16
C THR A 25 10.73 -9.94 11.03
N VAL A 26 10.13 -8.81 10.64
CA VAL A 26 8.67 -8.71 10.50
C VAL A 26 8.27 -9.27 9.15
N THR A 27 7.28 -10.15 9.16
CA THR A 27 6.65 -10.68 7.94
C THR A 27 5.20 -10.29 7.88
N ALA A 28 4.67 -10.13 6.67
CA ALA A 28 3.25 -9.95 6.40
C ALA A 28 2.77 -11.05 5.45
N HIS A 29 1.67 -11.70 5.79
CA HIS A 29 1.07 -12.76 4.98
C HIS A 29 -0.30 -12.32 4.47
N CYS A 30 -0.39 -12.18 3.13
CA CYS A 30 -1.64 -12.00 2.39
C CYS A 30 -1.94 -13.31 1.63
N ASN A 31 -1.75 -13.38 0.31
CA ASN A 31 -1.71 -14.65 -0.44
C ASN A 31 -0.29 -15.22 -0.42
N THR A 32 0.71 -14.35 -0.37
CA THR A 32 2.13 -14.70 -0.20
C THR A 32 2.69 -14.09 1.06
N THR A 33 3.85 -14.59 1.52
CA THR A 33 4.56 -14.02 2.68
C THR A 33 5.67 -13.10 2.22
N ILE A 34 5.60 -11.84 2.65
CA ILE A 34 6.60 -10.80 2.37
C ILE A 34 7.44 -10.57 3.61
N GLY A 35 8.73 -10.27 3.42
CA GLY A 35 9.69 -10.02 4.49
C GLY A 35 10.46 -11.27 4.96
N LEU A 36 10.42 -12.36 4.21
CA LEU A 36 11.24 -13.54 4.50
C LEU A 36 12.74 -13.23 4.35
N PRO A 37 13.60 -13.83 5.20
CA PRO A 37 15.04 -13.61 5.10
C PRO A 37 15.60 -13.97 3.72
N GLY A 38 16.41 -13.07 3.16
CA GLY A 38 17.07 -13.28 1.86
C GLY A 38 16.17 -13.07 0.64
N THR A 39 14.96 -12.57 0.82
CA THR A 39 14.06 -12.24 -0.29
C THR A 39 13.90 -10.73 -0.47
N LEU A 40 13.74 -10.30 -1.70
CA LEU A 40 13.29 -8.96 -2.07
C LEU A 40 12.01 -9.11 -2.87
N SER A 41 11.04 -8.26 -2.57
CA SER A 41 9.77 -8.25 -3.27
C SER A 41 9.48 -6.86 -3.82
N CYS A 42 8.83 -6.78 -4.98
CA CYS A 42 8.49 -5.51 -5.59
C CYS A 42 7.02 -5.44 -6.03
N ARG A 43 6.48 -4.23 -5.98
CA ARG A 43 5.17 -3.91 -6.55
C ARG A 43 5.28 -3.77 -8.05
N LEU A 44 4.33 -4.36 -8.78
CA LEU A 44 4.07 -4.03 -10.17
C LEU A 44 2.92 -3.02 -10.24
N GLN A 45 3.20 -1.86 -10.86
CA GLN A 45 2.21 -0.78 -10.99
C GLN A 45 1.95 -0.49 -12.47
N PRO A 46 1.04 -1.26 -13.12
CA PRO A 46 0.78 -1.17 -14.54
C PRO A 46 -0.22 -0.05 -14.86
N ASN A 47 0.15 1.21 -14.54
CA ASN A 47 -0.69 2.37 -14.83
C ASN A 47 -0.96 2.52 -16.32
N HIS A 48 -2.20 2.86 -16.66
CA HIS A 48 -2.63 3.09 -18.03
C HIS A 48 -3.40 4.41 -18.14
N THR A 49 -3.14 5.18 -19.20
CA THR A 49 -3.66 6.55 -19.34
C THR A 49 -5.18 6.65 -19.48
N THR A 50 -5.85 5.56 -19.82
CA THR A 50 -7.31 5.48 -19.98
C THR A 50 -7.92 4.31 -19.21
N ASP A 51 -7.15 3.63 -18.37
CA ASP A 51 -7.56 2.39 -17.67
C ASP A 51 -8.07 1.30 -18.62
N ASP A 52 -7.54 1.23 -19.85
CA ASP A 52 -7.92 0.21 -20.83
C ASP A 52 -7.50 -1.19 -20.35
N PRO A 53 -8.44 -2.14 -20.24
CA PRO A 53 -8.15 -3.47 -19.69
C PRO A 53 -7.12 -4.27 -20.50
N GLU A 54 -7.05 -4.11 -21.82
CA GLU A 54 -6.09 -4.80 -22.65
C GLU A 54 -4.69 -4.22 -22.50
N GLY A 55 -4.58 -2.89 -22.47
CA GLY A 55 -3.33 -2.18 -22.20
C GLY A 55 -2.78 -2.49 -20.80
N ILE A 56 -3.65 -2.50 -19.78
CA ILE A 56 -3.30 -2.94 -18.43
C ILE A 56 -2.78 -4.37 -18.43
N THR A 57 -3.47 -5.29 -19.14
CA THR A 57 -3.04 -6.68 -19.22
C THR A 57 -1.67 -6.83 -19.86
N ALA A 58 -1.42 -6.13 -20.97
CA ALA A 58 -0.13 -6.15 -21.64
C ALA A 58 0.99 -5.67 -20.69
N SER A 59 0.77 -4.57 -19.96
CA SER A 59 1.72 -4.04 -18.98
C SER A 59 1.94 -4.98 -17.79
N VAL A 60 0.90 -5.67 -17.33
CA VAL A 60 1.04 -6.70 -16.28
C VAL A 60 1.90 -7.86 -16.76
N LEU A 61 1.62 -8.41 -17.94
CA LEU A 61 2.38 -9.54 -18.49
C LEU A 61 3.83 -9.18 -18.76
N GLU A 62 4.09 -7.98 -19.27
CA GLU A 62 5.44 -7.47 -19.46
C GLU A 62 6.18 -7.38 -18.12
N GLY A 63 5.58 -6.74 -17.11
CA GLY A 63 6.19 -6.60 -15.78
C GLY A 63 6.46 -7.95 -15.11
N LEU A 64 5.52 -8.89 -15.20
CA LEU A 64 5.71 -10.24 -14.69
C LEU A 64 6.86 -10.98 -15.42
N SER A 65 7.05 -10.74 -16.71
CA SER A 65 8.17 -11.32 -17.47
C SER A 65 9.53 -10.85 -17.00
N PHE A 66 9.60 -9.69 -16.34
CA PHE A 66 10.80 -9.17 -15.67
C PHE A 66 10.91 -9.57 -14.19
N GLY A 67 9.98 -10.37 -13.68
CA GLY A 67 9.96 -10.81 -12.29
C GLY A 67 9.42 -9.78 -11.31
N ALA A 68 8.70 -8.75 -11.78
CA ALA A 68 8.04 -7.78 -10.93
C ALA A 68 6.61 -8.23 -10.57
N GLY A 69 6.12 -7.85 -9.38
CA GLY A 69 4.73 -8.08 -8.97
C GLY A 69 4.52 -9.17 -7.92
N ASP A 70 5.58 -9.73 -7.38
CA ASP A 70 5.54 -10.72 -6.30
C ASP A 70 5.05 -10.13 -4.96
N ALA A 71 5.32 -8.84 -4.72
CA ALA A 71 4.78 -8.15 -3.55
C ALA A 71 3.30 -7.82 -3.71
N VAL A 72 2.93 -7.24 -4.84
CA VAL A 72 1.55 -6.85 -5.17
C VAL A 72 1.46 -6.38 -6.62
N ILE A 73 0.34 -6.62 -7.26
CA ILE A 73 -0.06 -5.97 -8.51
C ILE A 73 -1.11 -4.91 -8.15
N GLY A 74 -0.81 -3.65 -8.43
CA GLY A 74 -1.72 -2.54 -8.11
C GLY A 74 -1.42 -1.28 -8.91
N LEU A 75 -2.46 -0.62 -9.40
CA LEU A 75 -2.33 0.60 -10.21
C LEU A 75 -3.11 1.77 -9.63
N ASN A 76 -2.70 2.98 -10.01
CA ASN A 76 -3.48 4.20 -9.80
C ASN A 76 -4.51 4.31 -10.94
N PRO A 77 -5.82 4.20 -10.66
CA PRO A 77 -6.82 4.39 -11.68
C PRO A 77 -6.88 5.87 -12.10
N VAL A 78 -7.24 6.11 -13.35
CA VAL A 78 -7.44 7.49 -13.89
C VAL A 78 -8.57 8.20 -13.15
N THR A 79 -9.59 7.46 -12.75
CA THR A 79 -10.69 7.98 -11.92
C THR A 79 -10.78 7.23 -10.61
N GLY A 80 -11.04 7.96 -9.52
CA GLY A 80 -11.21 7.39 -8.18
C GLY A 80 -12.58 6.75 -7.92
N TRP A 81 -13.33 6.36 -8.94
CA TRP A 81 -14.68 5.82 -8.77
C TRP A 81 -14.67 4.34 -8.42
N ALA A 82 -15.58 3.94 -7.53
CA ALA A 82 -15.71 2.54 -7.10
C ALA A 82 -15.96 1.56 -8.25
N GLU A 83 -16.69 1.97 -9.28
CA GLU A 83 -16.95 1.14 -10.46
C GLU A 83 -15.67 0.90 -11.27
N GLN A 84 -14.80 1.90 -11.39
CA GLN A 84 -13.50 1.73 -12.07
C GLN A 84 -12.59 0.81 -11.26
N ALA A 85 -12.50 1.02 -9.94
CA ALA A 85 -11.77 0.12 -9.05
C ALA A 85 -12.25 -1.33 -9.19
N ARG A 86 -13.59 -1.55 -9.26
CA ARG A 86 -14.18 -2.87 -9.45
C ARG A 86 -13.77 -3.54 -10.76
N LYS A 87 -13.75 -2.79 -11.86
CA LYS A 87 -13.34 -3.31 -13.18
C LYS A 87 -11.87 -3.73 -13.19
N ILE A 88 -11.00 -2.88 -12.65
CA ILE A 88 -9.56 -3.15 -12.57
C ILE A 88 -9.29 -4.37 -11.69
N LEU A 89 -9.87 -4.43 -10.50
CA LEU A 89 -9.70 -5.57 -9.60
C LEU A 89 -10.16 -6.89 -10.22
N ARG A 90 -11.29 -6.90 -10.93
CA ARG A 90 -11.75 -8.09 -11.68
C ARG A 90 -10.75 -8.50 -12.74
N ARG A 91 -10.19 -7.54 -13.48
CA ARG A 91 -9.19 -7.84 -14.50
C ARG A 91 -7.92 -8.42 -13.89
N PHE A 92 -7.44 -7.88 -12.78
CA PHE A 92 -6.31 -8.44 -12.07
C PHE A 92 -6.57 -9.85 -11.55
N GLN A 93 -7.76 -10.10 -11.02
CA GLN A 93 -8.14 -11.44 -10.58
C GLN A 93 -8.18 -12.46 -11.73
N GLU A 94 -8.75 -12.09 -12.89
CA GLU A 94 -8.73 -12.93 -14.09
C GLU A 94 -7.31 -13.28 -14.52
N ILE A 95 -6.39 -12.31 -14.53
CA ILE A 95 -4.98 -12.52 -14.84
C ILE A 95 -4.33 -13.46 -13.82
N LYS A 96 -4.53 -13.18 -12.53
CA LYS A 96 -3.99 -13.97 -11.42
C LYS A 96 -4.42 -15.44 -11.50
N GLU A 97 -5.70 -15.68 -11.73
CA GLU A 97 -6.26 -17.04 -11.83
C GLU A 97 -5.82 -17.76 -13.11
N HIS A 98 -5.83 -17.06 -14.26
CA HIS A 98 -5.50 -17.68 -15.56
C HIS A 98 -4.08 -18.24 -15.60
N TRP A 99 -3.11 -17.53 -14.98
CA TRP A 99 -1.71 -17.95 -14.94
C TRP A 99 -1.28 -18.51 -13.59
N ALA A 100 -2.19 -18.70 -12.63
CA ALA A 100 -1.90 -19.16 -11.26
C ALA A 100 -0.76 -18.37 -10.61
N ILE A 101 -0.81 -17.03 -10.70
CA ILE A 101 0.27 -16.16 -10.22
C ILE A 101 0.19 -16.02 -8.69
N PRO A 102 1.24 -16.39 -7.93
CA PRO A 102 1.26 -16.28 -6.48
C PRO A 102 1.54 -14.83 -6.06
N THR A 103 0.54 -13.99 -6.09
CA THR A 103 0.61 -12.58 -5.71
C THR A 103 -0.71 -12.11 -5.11
N GLN A 104 -0.75 -10.87 -4.67
CA GLN A 104 -1.95 -10.18 -4.22
C GLN A 104 -2.27 -9.01 -5.15
N ILE A 105 -3.55 -8.61 -5.18
CA ILE A 105 -4.04 -7.52 -6.03
C ILE A 105 -4.64 -6.39 -5.21
N CYS A 106 -4.48 -5.16 -5.68
CA CYS A 106 -5.10 -3.96 -5.14
C CYS A 106 -5.36 -2.90 -6.23
N VAL A 107 -6.06 -1.83 -5.87
CA VAL A 107 -6.07 -0.56 -6.61
C VAL A 107 -5.59 0.56 -5.69
N LEU A 108 -4.81 1.50 -6.23
CA LEU A 108 -4.25 2.62 -5.49
C LEU A 108 -5.22 3.81 -5.54
N ALA A 109 -6.47 3.60 -5.11
CA ALA A 109 -7.53 4.58 -5.03
C ALA A 109 -7.83 4.93 -3.56
N HIS A 110 -8.64 5.96 -3.33
CA HIS A 110 -9.08 6.29 -1.97
C HIS A 110 -9.79 5.11 -1.31
N VAL A 111 -9.50 4.86 -0.03
CA VAL A 111 -10.00 3.69 0.72
C VAL A 111 -11.53 3.54 0.63
N THR A 112 -12.29 4.64 0.73
CA THR A 112 -13.75 4.59 0.67
C THR A 112 -14.31 4.17 -0.69
N ALA A 113 -13.61 4.48 -1.79
CA ALA A 113 -13.99 4.01 -3.12
C ALA A 113 -13.76 2.50 -3.26
N GLN A 114 -12.65 2.01 -2.72
CA GLN A 114 -12.34 0.59 -2.68
C GLN A 114 -13.33 -0.18 -1.80
N MET A 115 -13.68 0.34 -0.61
CA MET A 115 -14.72 -0.26 0.25
C MET A 115 -16.03 -0.47 -0.52
N LYS A 116 -16.50 0.53 -1.24
CA LYS A 116 -17.71 0.43 -2.08
C LYS A 116 -17.55 -0.62 -3.19
N ALA A 117 -16.36 -0.73 -3.79
CA ALA A 117 -16.10 -1.74 -4.81
C ALA A 117 -16.16 -3.16 -4.21
N VAL A 118 -15.56 -3.37 -3.03
CA VAL A 118 -15.59 -4.65 -2.31
C VAL A 118 -17.01 -5.00 -1.86
N GLU A 119 -17.77 -4.04 -1.33
CA GLU A 119 -19.19 -4.21 -0.99
C GLU A 119 -20.03 -4.63 -2.19
N ALA A 120 -19.68 -4.14 -3.40
CA ALA A 120 -20.29 -4.53 -4.67
C ALA A 120 -19.72 -5.84 -5.27
N GLY A 121 -18.94 -6.60 -4.50
CA GLY A 121 -18.39 -7.91 -4.88
C GLY A 121 -17.17 -7.85 -5.81
N ALA A 122 -16.35 -6.81 -5.70
CA ALA A 122 -15.04 -6.81 -6.34
C ALA A 122 -14.07 -7.72 -5.58
N PRO A 123 -13.28 -8.57 -6.27
CA PRO A 123 -12.18 -9.29 -5.63
C PRO A 123 -11.10 -8.27 -5.23
N CYS A 124 -10.64 -8.35 -3.98
CA CYS A 124 -9.61 -7.45 -3.48
C CYS A 124 -8.84 -8.17 -2.38
N ASP A 125 -7.53 -8.29 -2.55
CA ASP A 125 -6.69 -8.95 -1.54
C ASP A 125 -6.17 -7.93 -0.52
N LEU A 126 -5.78 -6.75 -1.01
CA LEU A 126 -5.26 -5.65 -0.17
C LEU A 126 -6.04 -4.37 -0.43
N ILE A 127 -6.55 -3.74 0.62
CA ILE A 127 -7.13 -2.40 0.51
C ILE A 127 -6.08 -1.34 0.81
N PHE A 128 -5.98 -0.36 -0.09
CA PHE A 128 -4.92 0.65 -0.09
C PHE A 128 -5.37 1.97 0.54
N GLN A 129 -4.43 2.65 1.22
CA GLN A 129 -4.57 4.07 1.56
C GLN A 129 -3.20 4.73 1.73
N SER A 130 -3.02 5.91 1.13
CA SER A 130 -1.91 6.80 1.49
C SER A 130 -2.16 7.41 2.86
N ILE A 131 -1.14 7.38 3.72
CA ILE A 131 -1.21 7.87 5.10
C ILE A 131 -0.20 8.99 5.34
N ALA A 132 -0.57 9.96 6.17
CA ALA A 132 0.31 11.06 6.58
C ALA A 132 0.74 10.90 8.05
N GLY A 133 1.85 11.53 8.39
CA GLY A 133 2.39 11.53 9.75
C GLY A 133 1.69 12.53 10.70
N SER A 134 0.60 13.16 10.28
CA SER A 134 -0.22 14.03 11.12
C SER A 134 -1.72 13.75 10.90
N GLN A 135 -2.51 14.02 11.92
CA GLN A 135 -3.97 13.90 11.82
C GLN A 135 -4.52 14.81 10.73
N LYS A 136 -4.05 16.06 10.67
CA LYS A 136 -4.50 17.04 9.66
C LYS A 136 -4.15 16.57 8.22
N GLY A 137 -3.01 15.91 8.05
CA GLY A 137 -2.65 15.31 6.76
C GLY A 137 -3.59 14.18 6.37
N ASN A 138 -3.94 13.29 7.29
CA ASN A 138 -4.91 12.22 7.05
C ASN A 138 -6.32 12.76 6.78
N GLU A 139 -6.73 13.81 7.50
CA GLU A 139 -8.01 14.51 7.23
C GLU A 139 -8.02 15.18 5.84
N ALA A 140 -6.88 15.75 5.40
CA ALA A 140 -6.74 16.29 4.05
C ALA A 140 -6.82 15.21 2.97
N PHE A 141 -6.36 13.98 3.27
CA PHE A 141 -6.59 12.81 2.42
C PHE A 141 -8.03 12.27 2.48
N GLY A 142 -8.87 12.80 3.35
CA GLY A 142 -10.30 12.44 3.43
C GLY A 142 -10.61 11.21 4.28
N PHE A 143 -9.76 10.80 5.18
CA PHE A 143 -9.98 9.66 6.08
C PHE A 143 -9.44 9.90 7.50
N ASN A 144 -9.81 9.01 8.41
CA ASN A 144 -9.31 8.96 9.79
C ASN A 144 -9.06 7.50 10.22
N ALA A 145 -8.62 7.31 11.46
CA ALA A 145 -8.33 5.98 12.00
C ALA A 145 -9.55 5.04 11.98
N GLN A 146 -10.75 5.55 12.23
CA GLN A 146 -11.97 4.73 12.18
C GLN A 146 -12.25 4.23 10.75
N THR A 147 -12.03 5.06 9.74
CA THR A 147 -12.17 4.67 8.33
C THR A 147 -11.26 3.47 7.98
N ILE A 148 -10.02 3.47 8.49
CA ILE A 148 -9.09 2.36 8.27
C ILE A 148 -9.55 1.10 9.03
N ALA A 149 -10.03 1.26 10.27
CA ALA A 149 -10.57 0.12 11.04
C ALA A 149 -11.78 -0.51 10.35
N ASP A 150 -12.70 0.30 9.83
CA ASP A 150 -13.87 -0.16 9.08
C ASP A 150 -13.46 -0.89 7.79
N ALA A 151 -12.46 -0.34 7.07
CA ALA A 151 -11.92 -0.95 5.87
C ALA A 151 -11.26 -2.31 6.17
N GLN A 152 -10.48 -2.40 7.25
CA GLN A 152 -9.88 -3.67 7.69
C GLN A 152 -10.95 -4.71 8.03
N ALA A 153 -11.97 -4.33 8.79
CA ALA A 153 -13.08 -5.20 9.15
C ALA A 153 -13.84 -5.71 7.91
N LEU A 154 -14.11 -4.80 6.96
CA LEU A 154 -14.75 -5.15 5.68
C LEU A 154 -13.90 -6.16 4.90
N MET A 155 -12.61 -5.92 4.78
CA MET A 155 -11.70 -6.79 4.04
C MET A 155 -11.56 -8.17 4.68
N LEU A 156 -11.49 -8.26 5.99
CA LEU A 156 -11.47 -9.54 6.70
C LEU A 156 -12.77 -10.33 6.52
N GLN A 157 -13.88 -9.67 6.22
CA GLN A 157 -15.18 -10.30 5.99
C GLN A 157 -15.43 -10.65 4.51
N LYS A 158 -15.03 -9.77 3.58
CA LYS A 158 -15.42 -9.83 2.17
C LYS A 158 -14.25 -9.83 1.18
N GLY A 159 -13.03 -9.56 1.64
CA GLY A 159 -11.84 -9.60 0.81
C GLY A 159 -11.51 -11.00 0.34
N THR A 160 -10.59 -11.10 -0.62
CA THR A 160 -10.16 -12.36 -1.24
C THR A 160 -8.79 -12.86 -0.73
N ALA A 161 -8.18 -12.14 0.21
CA ALA A 161 -6.91 -12.53 0.81
C ALA A 161 -7.02 -13.86 1.59
N GLU A 162 -6.03 -14.73 1.43
CA GLU A 162 -5.94 -16.01 2.17
C GLU A 162 -5.40 -15.81 3.60
N GLY A 163 -4.55 -14.79 3.79
CA GLY A 163 -3.92 -14.47 5.06
C GLY A 163 -4.54 -13.27 5.77
N PRO A 164 -4.08 -12.97 7.00
CA PRO A 164 -4.63 -11.89 7.81
C PRO A 164 -4.22 -10.49 7.37
N ASN A 165 -3.21 -10.35 6.51
CA ASN A 165 -2.80 -9.05 6.00
C ASN A 165 -3.69 -8.62 4.85
N VAL A 166 -4.60 -7.69 5.13
CA VAL A 166 -5.56 -7.14 4.17
C VAL A 166 -5.35 -5.64 3.91
N LEU A 167 -4.37 -5.03 4.59
CA LEU A 167 -4.08 -3.60 4.49
C LEU A 167 -2.78 -3.34 3.75
N TYR A 168 -2.81 -2.32 2.90
CA TYR A 168 -1.65 -1.79 2.22
C TYR A 168 -1.58 -0.28 2.38
N PHE A 169 -0.52 0.21 3.01
CA PHE A 169 -0.28 1.63 3.20
C PHE A 169 0.83 2.14 2.30
N GLU A 170 0.71 3.39 1.92
CA GLU A 170 1.78 4.17 1.30
C GLU A 170 1.97 5.44 2.11
N THR A 171 3.20 5.75 2.50
CA THR A 171 3.46 6.97 3.24
C THR A 171 3.34 8.17 2.31
N GLY A 172 2.44 9.10 2.63
CA GLY A 172 2.01 10.16 1.73
C GLY A 172 2.47 11.57 2.12
N GLN A 173 3.42 11.73 3.08
CA GLN A 173 3.86 13.04 3.53
C GLN A 173 4.62 13.84 2.47
N GLY A 174 5.08 13.22 1.40
CA GLY A 174 5.68 13.89 0.24
C GLY A 174 4.65 14.49 -0.73
N SER A 175 3.35 14.25 -0.54
CA SER A 175 2.32 14.78 -1.42
C SER A 175 2.01 16.24 -1.12
N GLU A 176 1.52 16.96 -2.13
CA GLU A 176 1.05 18.34 -1.99
C GLU A 176 -0.05 18.46 -0.92
N LEU A 177 -0.97 17.50 -0.85
CA LEU A 177 -2.06 17.49 0.13
C LEU A 177 -1.56 17.44 1.57
N SER A 178 -0.44 16.77 1.84
CA SER A 178 0.13 16.65 3.18
C SER A 178 1.16 17.73 3.49
N SER A 179 1.73 18.41 2.50
CA SER A 179 2.83 19.36 2.69
C SER A 179 2.47 20.50 3.64
N GLY A 180 1.26 21.06 3.56
CA GLY A 180 0.74 22.06 4.46
C GLY A 180 0.39 21.58 5.88
N ALA A 181 0.52 20.29 6.16
CA ALA A 181 0.19 19.66 7.44
C ALA A 181 1.43 19.13 8.20
N HIS A 182 2.63 19.50 7.77
CA HIS A 182 3.89 19.08 8.39
C HIS A 182 4.23 19.87 9.65
N PHE A 183 3.75 21.10 9.80
CA PHE A 183 3.97 21.95 10.99
C PHE A 183 5.46 22.04 11.36
N ASP A 184 6.31 22.38 10.41
CA ASP A 184 7.77 22.47 10.54
C ASP A 184 8.46 21.17 11.03
N THR A 185 7.75 20.04 10.99
CA THR A 185 8.31 18.73 11.33
C THR A 185 9.07 18.18 10.12
N ASP A 186 10.26 17.66 10.37
CA ASP A 186 11.09 17.07 9.31
C ASP A 186 10.51 15.76 8.74
N GLN A 187 10.95 15.44 7.52
CA GLN A 187 10.47 14.30 6.76
C GLN A 187 10.68 12.96 7.47
N VAL A 188 11.81 12.75 8.12
CA VAL A 188 12.12 11.49 8.82
C VAL A 188 11.19 11.28 10.01
N THR A 189 10.87 12.35 10.73
CA THR A 189 9.92 12.32 11.86
C THR A 189 8.50 12.04 11.34
N MET A 190 8.09 12.68 10.25
CA MET A 190 6.78 12.43 9.64
C MET A 190 6.65 10.99 9.14
N GLU A 191 7.70 10.45 8.52
CA GLU A 191 7.76 9.05 8.10
C GLU A 191 7.62 8.09 9.29
N ALA A 192 8.36 8.33 10.37
CA ALA A 192 8.26 7.53 11.58
C ALA A 192 6.86 7.58 12.21
N ARG A 193 6.17 8.72 12.15
CA ARG A 193 4.76 8.86 12.57
C ARG A 193 3.81 8.07 11.69
N CYS A 194 4.02 8.03 10.36
CA CYS A 194 3.26 7.18 9.46
C CYS A 194 3.35 5.70 9.87
N TYR A 195 4.55 5.21 10.13
CA TYR A 195 4.73 3.84 10.64
C TYR A 195 4.08 3.64 12.01
N GLY A 196 4.16 4.64 12.88
CA GLY A 196 3.48 4.62 14.18
C GLY A 196 1.97 4.46 14.02
N PHE A 197 1.35 5.21 13.11
CA PHE A 197 -0.06 5.09 12.78
C PHE A 197 -0.41 3.71 12.20
N ALA A 198 0.35 3.25 11.20
CA ALA A 198 0.11 1.97 10.54
C ALA A 198 0.15 0.78 11.53
N ARG A 199 1.03 0.83 12.53
CA ARG A 199 1.18 -0.25 13.54
C ARG A 199 -0.05 -0.49 14.38
N HIS A 200 -0.97 0.46 14.49
CA HIS A 200 -2.26 0.24 15.16
C HIS A 200 -3.17 -0.74 14.40
N PHE A 201 -2.87 -0.99 13.12
CA PHE A 201 -3.67 -1.82 12.22
C PHE A 201 -2.91 -3.07 11.72
N SER A 202 -1.88 -3.50 12.45
CA SER A 202 -1.11 -4.69 12.06
C SER A 202 -1.99 -5.94 11.96
N PRO A 203 -1.70 -6.86 10.99
CA PRO A 203 -0.61 -6.80 10.02
C PRO A 203 -0.95 -5.88 8.83
N PHE A 204 0.08 -5.34 8.21
CA PHE A 204 -0.05 -4.48 7.01
C PHE A 204 1.16 -4.62 6.10
N LEU A 205 0.97 -4.31 4.81
CA LEU A 205 2.03 -4.03 3.86
C LEU A 205 2.24 -2.51 3.82
N VAL A 206 3.47 -2.07 3.69
CA VAL A 206 3.77 -0.64 3.56
C VAL A 206 4.79 -0.39 2.46
N ASN A 207 4.56 0.66 1.71
CA ASN A 207 5.50 1.23 0.76
C ASN A 207 5.85 2.65 1.21
N THR A 208 7.14 2.94 1.29
CA THR A 208 7.62 4.27 1.62
C THR A 208 7.73 5.11 0.36
N VAL A 209 7.04 6.23 0.32
CA VAL A 209 7.24 7.24 -0.73
C VAL A 209 8.22 8.27 -0.22
N VAL A 210 9.43 8.21 -0.72
CA VAL A 210 10.50 9.18 -0.47
C VAL A 210 10.73 10.00 -1.73
N GLY A 211 9.78 10.72 -2.15
CA GLY A 211 9.93 11.62 -3.27
C GLY A 211 9.44 12.97 -2.88
N PHE A 212 10.34 13.89 -2.77
CA PHE A 212 10.02 15.28 -2.82
C PHE A 212 10.56 15.86 -4.09
N ILE A 213 9.73 16.43 -4.82
CA ILE A 213 10.11 17.27 -5.93
C ILE A 213 9.73 18.69 -5.58
#